data_be49821d85a97a6be5f0949ced352605
#
_entry.id   be49821d85a97a6be5f0949ced352605
#
_cell.length_a   1.000
_cell.length_b   1.000
_cell.length_c   1.000
_cell.angle_alpha   90.00
_cell.angle_beta   90.00
_cell.angle_gamma   90.00
#
_symmetry.space_group_name_H-M   'P 1'
#
loop_
_entity.id
_entity.type
_entity.pdbx_description
1 polymer ?
#
loop_
_entity_poly.entity_id
_entity_poly.type
_entity_poly.pdbx_seq_one_letter_code
_entity_poly.pdbx_strand_id
1 'polypeptide(L)' 'MELKPCPFCGGNAILDHDFTEPGFSYIRCERCGLESVHFIKSFETASDERAIKYWNRRADNGE' A
#
# COMPACT_ATOMS: atom_id res chain seq x y z
N MET A 1 -1.64 9.09 -7.88
CA MET A 1 -0.43 9.00 -7.04
C MET A 1 0.38 7.78 -7.42
N GLU A 2 1.67 7.96 -7.50
CA GLU A 2 2.56 6.85 -7.83
C GLU A 2 2.97 6.10 -6.58
N LEU A 3 3.13 4.80 -6.73
CA LEU A 3 3.65 3.95 -5.67
C LEU A 3 5.15 3.87 -5.80
N LYS A 4 5.85 4.11 -4.70
CA LYS A 4 7.30 3.96 -4.66
C LYS A 4 7.67 2.50 -4.59
N PRO A 5 8.88 2.14 -5.02
CA PRO A 5 9.31 0.74 -4.95
C PRO A 5 9.31 0.20 -3.54
N CYS A 6 9.28 -1.11 -3.43
CA CYS A 6 9.31 -1.77 -2.13
C CYS A 6 10.56 -1.36 -1.36
N PRO A 7 10.40 -0.93 -0.09
CA PRO A 7 11.55 -0.48 0.69
C PRO A 7 12.52 -1.60 1.07
N PHE A 8 12.11 -2.84 0.91
CA PHE A 8 12.98 -3.96 1.30
C PHE A 8 13.72 -4.56 0.12
N CYS A 9 13.05 -4.74 -1.02
CA CYS A 9 13.69 -5.42 -2.13
C CYS A 9 13.77 -4.56 -3.38
N GLY A 10 13.14 -3.40 -3.39
CA GLY A 10 13.14 -2.53 -4.56
C GLY A 10 12.24 -2.98 -5.68
N GLY A 11 11.44 -4.03 -5.45
CA GLY A 11 10.52 -4.52 -6.48
C GLY A 11 9.31 -3.62 -6.65
N ASN A 12 8.48 -3.98 -7.62
CA ASN A 12 7.28 -3.19 -7.90
C ASN A 12 6.24 -3.37 -6.82
N ALA A 13 5.68 -2.25 -6.40
CA ALA A 13 4.57 -2.25 -5.45
C ALA A 13 3.27 -2.09 -6.22
N ILE A 14 2.24 -2.79 -5.80
CA ILE A 14 0.92 -2.70 -6.43
C ILE A 14 -0.14 -2.48 -5.38
N LEU A 15 -1.20 -1.79 -5.79
CA LEU A 15 -2.36 -1.57 -4.96
C LEU A 15 -3.33 -2.74 -5.18
N ASP A 16 -3.75 -3.37 -4.11
CA ASP A 16 -4.66 -4.49 -4.20
C ASP A 16 -5.82 -4.30 -3.22
N HIS A 17 -6.84 -5.10 -3.37
CA HIS A 17 -8.03 -5.00 -2.55
C HIS A 17 -8.33 -6.34 -1.90
N ASP A 18 -8.89 -6.29 -0.71
CA ASP A 18 -9.19 -7.49 0.05
C ASP A 18 -10.49 -8.09 -0.46
N PHE A 19 -10.43 -9.34 -0.88
CA PHE A 19 -11.63 -10.03 -1.37
C PHE A 19 -12.58 -10.43 -0.27
N THR A 20 -12.05 -10.70 0.91
CA THR A 20 -12.86 -11.19 2.02
C THR A 20 -13.51 -10.05 2.77
N GLU A 21 -12.95 -8.84 2.67
CA GLU A 21 -13.50 -7.68 3.35
C GLU A 21 -13.54 -6.51 2.39
N PRO A 22 -14.64 -6.38 1.64
CA PRO A 22 -14.77 -5.31 0.65
C PRO A 22 -14.60 -3.94 1.29
N GLY A 23 -13.95 -3.04 0.58
CA GLY A 23 -13.70 -1.70 1.07
C GLY A 23 -12.33 -1.52 1.70
N PHE A 24 -11.56 -2.58 1.83
CA PHE A 24 -10.19 -2.49 2.32
C PHE A 24 -9.21 -2.50 1.16
N SER A 25 -8.16 -1.70 1.30
CA SER A 25 -7.09 -1.62 0.30
C SER A 25 -5.76 -1.79 1.00
N TYR A 26 -4.81 -2.35 0.27
CA TYR A 26 -3.46 -2.51 0.80
C TYR A 26 -2.48 -2.51 -0.36
N ILE A 27 -1.20 -2.30 -0.02
CA ILE A 27 -0.13 -2.32 -0.99
C ILE A 27 0.69 -3.57 -0.76
N ARG A 28 1.06 -4.25 -1.85
CA ARG A 28 1.93 -5.41 -1.73
C ARG A 28 3.04 -5.35 -2.75
N CYS A 29 4.14 -5.97 -2.43
CA CYS A 29 5.25 -6.10 -3.35
C CYS A 29 5.10 -7.42 -4.10
N GLU A 30 5.12 -7.35 -5.42
CA GLU A 30 4.98 -8.57 -6.21
C GLU A 30 6.25 -9.37 -6.28
N ARG A 31 7.35 -8.85 -5.75
CA ARG A 31 8.63 -9.54 -5.80
C ARG A 31 8.94 -10.31 -4.51
N CYS A 32 8.88 -9.63 -3.37
CA CYS A 32 9.20 -10.28 -2.10
C CYS A 32 7.97 -10.67 -1.29
N GLY A 33 6.79 -10.23 -1.71
CA GLY A 33 5.57 -10.60 -1.02
C GLY A 33 5.22 -9.75 0.19
N LEU A 34 5.98 -8.69 0.44
CA LEU A 34 5.68 -7.80 1.55
C LEU A 34 4.33 -7.14 1.33
N GLU A 35 3.52 -7.08 2.40
CA GLU A 35 2.21 -6.43 2.34
C GLU A 35 2.12 -5.38 3.42
N SER A 36 1.43 -4.27 3.10
CA SER A 36 1.13 -3.25 4.10
C SER A 36 -0.08 -3.67 4.92
N VAL A 37 -0.39 -2.89 5.96
CA VAL A 37 -1.65 -3.08 6.67
C VAL A 37 -2.79 -2.71 5.74
N HIS A 38 -3.96 -3.28 6.01
CA HIS A 38 -5.14 -3.02 5.20
C HIS A 38 -5.83 -1.76 5.70
N PHE A 39 -6.22 -0.89 4.78
CA PHE A 39 -6.85 0.39 5.10
C PHE A 39 -8.29 0.41 4.61
N ILE A 40 -9.17 0.90 5.48
CA ILE A 40 -10.55 1.15 5.09
C ILE A 40 -10.67 2.63 4.77
N LYS A 41 -11.64 2.98 3.91
CA LYS A 41 -11.84 4.38 3.58
C LYS A 41 -12.27 5.15 4.83
N SER A 42 -11.79 6.36 4.94
CA SER A 42 -12.19 7.24 6.02
C SER A 42 -13.22 8.23 5.48
N PHE A 43 -13.66 9.12 6.36
CA PHE A 43 -14.66 10.13 6.03
C PHE A 43 -14.23 10.99 4.84
N GLU A 44 -12.96 11.35 4.80
CA GLU A 44 -12.46 12.31 3.82
C GLU A 44 -11.50 11.69 2.79
N THR A 45 -11.06 10.47 3.03
CA THR A 45 -9.99 9.88 2.23
C THR A 45 -10.35 8.46 1.83
N ALA A 46 -10.22 8.16 0.55
CA ALA A 46 -10.46 6.82 0.05
C ALA A 46 -9.42 5.84 0.60
N SER A 47 -9.80 4.58 0.71
CA SER A 47 -8.89 3.54 1.22
C SER A 47 -7.64 3.43 0.36
N ASP A 48 -7.79 3.54 -0.95
CA ASP A 48 -6.65 3.48 -1.87
C ASP A 48 -5.64 4.58 -1.56
N GLU A 49 -6.14 5.79 -1.38
CA GLU A 49 -5.27 6.93 -1.11
C GLU A 49 -4.54 6.77 0.21
N ARG A 50 -5.23 6.27 1.23
CA ARG A 50 -4.61 6.05 2.52
C ARG A 50 -3.49 5.02 2.42
N ALA A 51 -3.73 3.93 1.70
CA ALA A 51 -2.74 2.88 1.53
C ALA A 51 -1.53 3.41 0.78
N ILE A 52 -1.74 4.16 -0.28
CA ILE A 52 -0.66 4.70 -1.09
C ILE A 52 0.19 5.67 -0.27
N LYS A 53 -0.46 6.54 0.48
CA LYS A 53 0.26 7.50 1.32
C LYS A 53 1.11 6.80 2.36
N TYR A 54 0.55 5.79 3.00
CA TYR A 54 1.27 5.04 4.00
C TYR A 54 2.51 4.37 3.42
N TRP A 55 2.33 3.72 2.27
CA TRP A 55 3.42 3.03 1.61
C TRP A 55 4.54 3.99 1.21
N ASN A 56 4.17 5.08 0.55
CA ASN A 56 5.15 6.04 0.07
C ASN A 56 5.91 6.70 1.20
N ARG A 57 5.23 6.94 2.31
CA ARG A 57 5.87 7.52 3.47
C ARG A 57 6.95 6.60 4.02
N ARG A 58 6.65 5.30 4.09
CA ARG A 58 7.64 4.33 4.56
C ARG A 58 8.80 4.21 3.60
N ALA A 59 8.52 4.23 2.31
CA ALA A 59 9.57 4.13 1.32
C ALA A 59 10.50 5.36 1.36
N ASP A 60 9.92 6.54 1.61
CA ASP A 60 10.71 7.76 1.72
C ASP A 60 11.61 7.73 2.94
N ASN A 61 11.13 7.16 4.01
CA ASN A 61 11.88 7.09 5.27
C ASN A 61 12.55 5.73 5.42
N GLY A 62 12.79 5.07 4.33
CA GLY A 62 13.17 3.67 4.30
C GLY A 62 14.51 3.32 4.87
N GLU A 63 15.08 4.17 5.63
CA GLU A 63 16.31 3.84 6.34
C GLU A 63 16.01 2.97 7.54
#